data_873ae6794e70874438969663c4c118c5
#
_entry.id   873ae6794e70874438969663c4c118c5
#
_cell.length_a   1.000
_cell.length_b   1.000
_cell.length_c   1.000
_cell.angle_alpha   90.00
_cell.angle_beta   90.00
_cell.angle_gamma   90.00
#
_symmetry.space_group_name_H-M   'P 1'
#
loop_
_entity.id
_entity.type
_entity.pdbx_description
1 polymer ?
#
loop_
_entity_poly.entity_id
_entity_poly.type
_entity_poly.pdbx_seq_one_letter_code
_entity_poly.pdbx_strand_id
1 'polypeptide(L)'
;KYGGLFKRADQTMTLTRGLIHENIDFNTSTKVGQTANLVNQALGWTFKNSERANRELTLVAAFDLAVEAGDSEQMAIDKAIKLTVKAHSHALPEVGPLIFQSGIGKVAFTFKRFAQAQIYLVSQLLGRSFNLAYHITGDKKRKLTNKEKNIARTQLLGISGAAYMFAGVQGLPFYGLADALASLIIDDDEEPFLLDDWVKQSVGQIGYKGPLSYAFNVDIASRTGFRGLMWRADRRRREEVGEAVYIAEHFLGPSWSILTGINRGAEDINNGNIIRGVEQMIPTWARNGVKTFRFATEGATTRKGLKIVDDPNAYNLFMQAFGFSDADLSAAYERVSVMKFKEGKIEGLRSRLLLNYYLATVAGDGNGMNKIQKRINSFNMKNPEVAISGKTLTSSRKTYQRKAQEAVHGVTLNPKMKDRLMEETDYDDDDAWFYND
;
A
#
# COMPACT_ATOMS: atom_id res chain seq x y z
N LYS A 1 16.09 -14.33 -37.49
CA LYS A 1 14.70 -14.66 -37.17
C LYS A 1 13.88 -13.41 -36.80
N TYR A 2 14.43 -12.47 -35.99
CA TYR A 2 13.66 -11.36 -35.46
C TYR A 2 13.96 -9.99 -36.09
N GLY A 3 14.85 -9.89 -37.10
CA GLY A 3 15.27 -8.61 -37.69
C GLY A 3 14.11 -7.80 -38.28
N GLY A 4 13.22 -8.43 -39.03
CA GLY A 4 12.01 -7.81 -39.59
C GLY A 4 11.04 -7.34 -38.48
N LEU A 5 10.88 -8.13 -37.41
CA LEU A 5 10.04 -7.82 -36.26
C LEU A 5 10.51 -6.54 -35.55
N PHE A 6 11.78 -6.45 -35.16
CA PHE A 6 12.32 -5.27 -34.48
C PHE A 6 12.30 -4.04 -35.38
N LYS A 7 12.65 -4.16 -36.64
CA LYS A 7 12.57 -3.06 -37.63
C LYS A 7 11.15 -2.48 -37.70
N ARG A 8 10.15 -3.34 -37.74
CA ARG A 8 8.74 -2.91 -37.80
C ARG A 8 8.26 -2.34 -36.48
N ALA A 9 8.68 -2.93 -35.35
CA ALA A 9 8.38 -2.43 -34.01
C ALA A 9 8.97 -1.03 -33.76
N ASP A 10 10.16 -0.77 -34.24
CA ASP A 10 10.78 0.57 -34.16
C ASP A 10 10.05 1.58 -35.06
N GLN A 11 9.68 1.21 -36.28
CA GLN A 11 8.88 2.05 -37.18
C GLN A 11 7.52 2.44 -36.58
N THR A 12 6.91 1.56 -35.80
CA THR A 12 5.62 1.80 -35.13
C THR A 12 5.79 2.40 -33.73
N MET A 13 7.00 2.71 -33.30
CA MET A 13 7.35 3.18 -31.95
C MET A 13 6.81 2.25 -30.83
N THR A 14 6.59 0.97 -31.12
CA THR A 14 6.01 0.01 -30.16
C THR A 14 6.82 -0.13 -28.91
N LEU A 15 8.16 -0.08 -29.03
CA LEU A 15 9.09 -0.25 -27.91
C LEU A 15 9.31 1.03 -27.09
N THR A 16 9.06 2.20 -27.68
CA THR A 16 9.41 3.50 -27.11
C THR A 16 8.22 4.41 -26.86
N ARG A 17 7.05 4.09 -27.44
CA ARG A 17 5.83 4.92 -27.32
C ARG A 17 5.36 4.98 -25.86
N GLY A 18 5.15 6.18 -25.36
CA GLY A 18 4.75 6.42 -23.96
C GLY A 18 5.94 6.60 -23.01
N LEU A 19 7.13 6.04 -23.30
CA LEU A 19 8.33 6.23 -22.47
C LEU A 19 8.92 7.64 -22.62
N ILE A 20 8.67 8.29 -23.76
CA ILE A 20 9.18 9.63 -24.07
C ILE A 20 8.35 10.72 -23.35
N HIS A 21 7.05 10.48 -23.11
CA HIS A 21 6.14 11.46 -22.51
C HIS A 21 6.13 11.47 -20.98
N GLU A 22 6.82 10.55 -20.33
CA GLU A 22 6.91 10.50 -18.86
C GLU A 22 8.04 11.37 -18.28
N ASN A 23 8.86 12.01 -19.14
CA ASN A 23 9.83 12.98 -18.67
C ASN A 23 9.09 14.26 -18.25
N ILE A 24 9.15 14.57 -16.97
CA ILE A 24 8.80 15.88 -16.47
C ILE A 24 9.98 16.78 -16.78
N ASP A 25 9.83 17.67 -17.76
CA ASP A 25 10.85 18.68 -18.05
C ASP A 25 10.76 19.80 -17.02
N PHE A 26 11.73 19.83 -16.12
CA PHE A 26 11.91 20.95 -15.21
C PHE A 26 12.55 22.13 -15.95
N ASN A 27 12.21 23.33 -15.54
CA ASN A 27 12.78 24.54 -16.13
C ASN A 27 14.33 24.53 -16.00
N THR A 28 15.03 24.39 -17.11
CA THR A 28 16.49 24.29 -17.18
C THR A 28 17.22 25.63 -17.00
N SER A 29 16.52 26.75 -16.91
CA SER A 29 17.11 28.08 -16.67
C SER A 29 17.66 28.23 -15.25
N THR A 30 17.33 27.36 -14.31
CA THR A 30 17.84 27.39 -12.94
C THR A 30 18.74 26.19 -12.64
N LYS A 31 19.75 26.37 -11.77
CA LYS A 31 20.61 25.27 -11.30
C LYS A 31 19.81 24.14 -10.65
N VAL A 32 18.75 24.48 -9.92
CA VAL A 32 17.84 23.51 -9.29
C VAL A 32 17.10 22.71 -10.35
N GLY A 33 16.60 23.37 -11.40
CA GLY A 33 15.93 22.68 -12.51
C GLY A 33 16.87 21.77 -13.30
N GLN A 34 18.13 22.20 -13.54
CA GLN A 34 19.15 21.37 -14.18
C GLN A 34 19.46 20.11 -13.36
N THR A 35 19.65 20.27 -12.04
CA THR A 35 19.89 19.14 -11.14
C THR A 35 18.67 18.22 -11.08
N ALA A 36 17.46 18.78 -11.01
CA ALA A 36 16.22 18.01 -11.03
C ALA A 36 16.06 17.20 -12.33
N ASN A 37 16.43 17.76 -13.48
CA ASN A 37 16.43 17.04 -14.76
C ASN A 37 17.46 15.92 -14.81
N LEU A 38 18.68 16.13 -14.32
CA LEU A 38 19.70 15.07 -14.23
C LEU A 38 19.23 13.92 -13.35
N VAL A 39 18.66 14.23 -12.19
CA VAL A 39 18.10 13.23 -11.29
C VAL A 39 16.93 12.49 -11.96
N ASN A 40 16.01 13.21 -12.62
CA ASN A 40 14.89 12.63 -13.33
C ASN A 40 15.34 11.73 -14.49
N GLN A 41 16.36 12.12 -15.24
CA GLN A 41 16.95 11.30 -16.30
C GLN A 41 17.60 10.03 -15.74
N ALA A 42 18.37 10.13 -14.66
CA ALA A 42 18.98 8.97 -14.00
C ALA A 42 17.93 8.01 -13.42
N LEU A 43 16.89 8.54 -12.80
CA LEU A 43 15.76 7.78 -12.27
C LEU A 43 14.93 7.13 -13.39
N GLY A 44 14.70 7.89 -14.47
CA GLY A 44 13.95 7.41 -15.62
C GLY A 44 14.71 6.37 -16.45
N TRP A 45 16.05 6.35 -16.39
CA TRP A 45 16.87 5.43 -17.19
C TRP A 45 16.61 3.97 -16.83
N THR A 46 16.59 3.62 -15.55
CA THR A 46 16.33 2.25 -15.08
C THR A 46 14.93 1.82 -15.43
N PHE A 47 13.93 2.68 -15.24
CA PHE A 47 12.54 2.41 -15.61
C PHE A 47 12.40 2.21 -17.13
N LYS A 48 12.95 3.11 -17.93
CA LYS A 48 12.90 3.01 -19.40
C LYS A 48 13.52 1.71 -19.93
N ASN A 49 14.69 1.33 -19.41
CA ASN A 49 15.34 0.11 -19.86
C ASN A 49 14.61 -1.15 -19.40
N SER A 50 14.09 -1.18 -18.19
CA SER A 50 13.27 -2.30 -17.71
C SER A 50 11.98 -2.44 -18.51
N GLU A 51 11.29 -1.33 -18.77
CA GLU A 51 10.05 -1.34 -19.56
C GLU A 51 10.31 -1.72 -21.01
N ARG A 52 11.40 -1.21 -21.60
CA ARG A 52 11.81 -1.61 -22.96
C ARG A 52 12.11 -3.10 -23.03
N ALA A 53 12.88 -3.64 -22.10
CA ALA A 53 13.17 -5.08 -22.04
C ALA A 53 11.88 -5.93 -21.90
N ASN A 54 10.93 -5.51 -21.07
CA ASN A 54 9.65 -6.18 -20.93
C ASN A 54 8.85 -6.17 -22.25
N ARG A 55 8.87 -5.05 -22.98
CA ARG A 55 8.20 -4.95 -24.27
C ARG A 55 8.87 -5.81 -25.34
N GLU A 56 10.19 -5.85 -25.36
CA GLU A 56 10.96 -6.71 -26.27
C GLU A 56 10.65 -8.19 -26.01
N LEU A 57 10.62 -8.62 -24.75
CA LEU A 57 10.23 -9.99 -24.37
C LEU A 57 8.81 -10.32 -24.81
N THR A 58 7.86 -9.41 -24.56
CA THR A 58 6.47 -9.61 -24.97
C THR A 58 6.32 -9.68 -26.48
N LEU A 59 7.05 -8.83 -27.21
CA LEU A 59 7.03 -8.78 -28.66
C LEU A 59 7.55 -10.09 -29.28
N VAL A 60 8.69 -10.59 -28.77
CA VAL A 60 9.30 -11.85 -29.25
C VAL A 60 8.39 -13.04 -28.92
N ALA A 61 7.89 -13.14 -27.69
CA ALA A 61 6.99 -14.22 -27.28
C ALA A 61 5.69 -14.23 -28.11
N ALA A 62 5.12 -13.05 -28.35
CA ALA A 62 3.91 -12.94 -29.17
C ALA A 62 4.14 -13.31 -30.64
N PHE A 63 5.32 -12.97 -31.19
CA PHE A 63 5.70 -13.34 -32.54
C PHE A 63 5.88 -14.85 -32.65
N ASP A 64 6.61 -15.47 -31.73
CA ASP A 64 6.85 -16.92 -31.76
C ASP A 64 5.53 -17.70 -31.64
N LEU A 65 4.64 -17.29 -30.73
CA LEU A 65 3.31 -17.91 -30.63
C LEU A 65 2.46 -17.78 -31.91
N ALA A 66 2.56 -16.65 -32.61
CA ALA A 66 1.85 -16.44 -33.85
C ALA A 66 2.42 -17.33 -34.99
N VAL A 67 3.75 -17.47 -35.04
CA VAL A 67 4.43 -18.35 -36.00
C VAL A 67 4.08 -19.83 -35.75
N GLU A 68 4.12 -20.25 -34.46
CA GLU A 68 3.70 -21.59 -34.04
C GLU A 68 2.24 -21.89 -34.37
N ALA A 69 1.38 -20.88 -34.37
CA ALA A 69 -0.02 -20.98 -34.77
C ALA A 69 -0.23 -21.06 -36.30
N GLY A 70 0.86 -21.00 -37.09
CA GLY A 70 0.83 -21.10 -38.54
C GLY A 70 0.58 -19.78 -39.27
N ASP A 71 0.70 -18.64 -38.60
CA ASP A 71 0.58 -17.34 -39.30
C ASP A 71 1.79 -17.07 -40.20
N SER A 72 1.55 -16.36 -41.29
CA SER A 72 2.65 -15.84 -42.12
C SER A 72 3.51 -14.84 -41.32
N GLU A 73 4.78 -14.70 -41.67
CA GLU A 73 5.70 -13.80 -40.98
C GLU A 73 5.13 -12.39 -40.78
N GLN A 74 4.53 -11.83 -41.87
CA GLN A 74 3.94 -10.50 -41.81
C GLN A 74 2.74 -10.43 -40.85
N MET A 75 1.88 -11.44 -40.82
CA MET A 75 0.75 -11.53 -39.92
C MET A 75 1.23 -11.73 -38.48
N ALA A 76 2.26 -12.52 -38.27
CA ALA A 76 2.88 -12.73 -36.94
C ALA A 76 3.47 -11.43 -36.42
N ILE A 77 4.16 -10.64 -37.24
CA ILE A 77 4.67 -9.31 -36.84
C ILE A 77 3.53 -8.38 -36.42
N ASP A 78 2.48 -8.25 -37.24
CA ASP A 78 1.36 -7.35 -36.94
C ASP A 78 0.59 -7.80 -35.70
N LYS A 79 0.43 -9.09 -35.45
CA LYS A 79 -0.17 -9.64 -34.22
C LYS A 79 0.70 -9.37 -33.02
N ALA A 80 2.01 -9.58 -33.14
CA ALA A 80 2.96 -9.33 -32.03
C ALA A 80 2.95 -7.85 -31.61
N ILE A 81 2.98 -6.93 -32.55
CA ILE A 81 2.91 -5.49 -32.29
C ILE A 81 1.59 -5.14 -31.56
N LYS A 82 0.45 -5.60 -32.11
CA LYS A 82 -0.86 -5.34 -31.49
C LYS A 82 -0.95 -5.89 -30.06
N LEU A 83 -0.42 -7.10 -29.84
CA LEU A 83 -0.43 -7.73 -28.51
C LEU A 83 0.48 -6.98 -27.54
N THR A 84 1.69 -6.61 -27.97
CA THR A 84 2.64 -5.84 -27.14
C THR A 84 2.03 -4.50 -26.71
N VAL A 85 1.47 -3.76 -27.66
CA VAL A 85 0.79 -2.49 -27.38
C VAL A 85 -0.37 -2.68 -26.40
N LYS A 86 -1.15 -3.75 -26.56
CA LYS A 86 -2.28 -4.05 -25.67
C LYS A 86 -1.83 -4.49 -24.27
N ALA A 87 -0.78 -5.32 -24.17
CA ALA A 87 -0.28 -5.86 -22.92
C ALA A 87 0.37 -4.76 -22.04
N HIS A 88 1.11 -3.85 -22.65
CA HIS A 88 1.80 -2.76 -21.95
C HIS A 88 0.96 -1.49 -21.85
N SER A 89 -0.33 -1.58 -22.13
CA SER A 89 -1.32 -0.50 -22.03
C SER A 89 -0.81 0.80 -22.67
N HIS A 90 -1.55 1.38 -23.55
CA HIS A 90 -1.24 2.74 -24.00
C HIS A 90 -1.27 3.66 -22.79
N ALA A 91 -0.10 3.90 -22.19
CA ALA A 91 0.07 4.88 -21.09
C ALA A 91 -0.11 6.32 -21.60
N LEU A 92 -0.73 6.49 -22.78
CA LEU A 92 -1.01 7.81 -23.34
C LEU A 92 -2.07 8.50 -22.48
N PRO A 93 -1.82 9.76 -22.08
CA PRO A 93 -2.80 10.57 -21.35
C PRO A 93 -4.17 10.62 -22.04
N GLU A 94 -4.17 10.55 -23.37
CA GLU A 94 -5.31 10.72 -24.25
C GLU A 94 -6.32 9.56 -24.21
N VAL A 95 -5.93 8.39 -23.70
CA VAL A 95 -6.78 7.17 -23.70
C VAL A 95 -7.47 6.94 -22.35
N GLY A 96 -7.08 7.67 -21.31
CA GLY A 96 -7.66 7.54 -19.98
C GLY A 96 -8.89 8.43 -19.75
N PRO A 97 -9.61 8.26 -18.63
CA PRO A 97 -10.66 9.17 -18.20
C PRO A 97 -10.18 10.62 -18.18
N LEU A 98 -11.07 11.58 -18.49
CA LEU A 98 -10.73 13.01 -18.57
C LEU A 98 -10.05 13.55 -17.30
N ILE A 99 -10.42 13.04 -16.13
CA ILE A 99 -9.80 13.39 -14.84
C ILE A 99 -8.29 13.05 -14.79
N PHE A 100 -7.82 12.10 -15.61
CA PHE A 100 -6.40 11.69 -15.67
C PHE A 100 -5.61 12.49 -16.71
N GLN A 101 -6.27 13.34 -17.49
CA GLN A 101 -5.65 14.01 -18.63
C GLN A 101 -5.14 15.40 -18.31
N SER A 102 -5.62 16.07 -17.26
CA SER A 102 -5.30 17.47 -16.98
C SER A 102 -5.08 17.76 -15.50
N GLY A 103 -4.34 18.83 -15.22
CA GLY A 103 -4.15 19.41 -13.90
C GLY A 103 -3.59 18.45 -12.86
N ILE A 104 -4.10 18.55 -11.64
CA ILE A 104 -3.71 17.72 -10.49
C ILE A 104 -3.99 16.23 -10.74
N GLY A 105 -5.07 15.93 -11.48
CA GLY A 105 -5.42 14.55 -11.84
C GLY A 105 -4.31 13.86 -12.64
N LYS A 106 -3.64 14.57 -13.56
CA LYS A 106 -2.52 14.01 -14.33
C LYS A 106 -1.39 13.56 -13.40
N VAL A 107 -1.03 14.37 -12.41
CA VAL A 107 0.04 14.05 -11.45
C VAL A 107 -0.40 12.92 -10.52
N ALA A 108 -1.58 13.03 -9.92
CA ALA A 108 -2.11 12.07 -8.96
C ALA A 108 -2.28 10.66 -9.55
N PHE A 109 -2.70 10.58 -10.81
CA PHE A 109 -2.99 9.29 -11.45
C PHE A 109 -1.93 8.78 -12.41
N THR A 110 -0.78 9.46 -12.56
CA THR A 110 0.31 9.01 -13.43
C THR A 110 0.71 7.55 -13.13
N PHE A 111 0.88 7.21 -11.86
CA PHE A 111 1.27 5.87 -11.43
C PHE A 111 0.08 4.89 -11.32
N LYS A 112 -1.16 5.37 -11.45
CA LYS A 112 -2.37 4.52 -11.37
C LYS A 112 -2.86 4.02 -12.73
N ARG A 113 -2.34 4.54 -13.84
CA ARG A 113 -2.76 4.14 -15.20
C ARG A 113 -2.51 2.66 -15.49
N PHE A 114 -1.33 2.17 -15.11
CA PHE A 114 -1.02 0.76 -15.24
C PHE A 114 -2.02 -0.10 -14.44
N ALA A 115 -2.26 0.26 -13.19
CA ALA A 115 -3.22 -0.43 -12.33
C ALA A 115 -4.63 -0.43 -12.94
N GLN A 116 -5.09 0.71 -13.44
CA GLN A 116 -6.39 0.84 -14.11
C GLN A 116 -6.50 -0.08 -15.33
N ALA A 117 -5.47 -0.10 -16.18
CA ALA A 117 -5.46 -0.95 -17.38
C ALA A 117 -5.50 -2.44 -17.02
N GLN A 118 -4.75 -2.87 -15.99
CA GLN A 118 -4.75 -4.25 -15.52
C GLN A 118 -6.10 -4.66 -14.93
N ILE A 119 -6.71 -3.81 -14.09
CA ILE A 119 -8.03 -4.07 -13.54
C ILE A 119 -9.09 -4.13 -14.64
N TYR A 120 -9.03 -3.22 -15.61
CA TYR A 120 -9.93 -3.23 -16.75
C TYR A 120 -9.78 -4.53 -17.56
N LEU A 121 -8.55 -4.97 -17.85
CA LEU A 121 -8.28 -6.23 -18.54
C LEU A 121 -8.88 -7.41 -17.77
N VAL A 122 -8.58 -7.54 -16.48
CA VAL A 122 -9.08 -8.66 -15.65
C VAL A 122 -10.61 -8.61 -15.53
N SER A 123 -11.19 -7.42 -15.36
CA SER A 123 -12.65 -7.24 -15.32
C SER A 123 -13.31 -7.64 -16.63
N GLN A 124 -12.70 -7.29 -17.79
CA GLN A 124 -13.19 -7.75 -19.10
C GLN A 124 -13.13 -9.28 -19.24
N LEU A 125 -12.01 -9.89 -18.81
CA LEU A 125 -11.85 -11.34 -18.89
C LEU A 125 -12.87 -12.05 -18.00
N LEU A 126 -13.11 -11.56 -16.80
CA LEU A 126 -14.18 -12.05 -15.91
C LEU A 126 -15.55 -11.90 -16.56
N GLY A 127 -15.88 -10.72 -17.06
CA GLY A 127 -17.15 -10.46 -17.71
C GLY A 127 -17.40 -11.40 -18.90
N ARG A 128 -16.39 -11.64 -19.74
CA ARG A 128 -16.45 -12.58 -20.85
C ARG A 128 -16.55 -14.03 -20.40
N SER A 129 -15.82 -14.44 -19.37
CA SER A 129 -15.79 -15.80 -18.83
C SER A 129 -17.15 -16.25 -18.31
N PHE A 130 -17.86 -15.34 -17.64
CA PHE A 130 -19.16 -15.59 -17.00
C PHE A 130 -20.36 -15.01 -17.76
N ASN A 131 -20.13 -14.51 -18.96
CA ASN A 131 -21.17 -13.86 -19.80
C ASN A 131 -21.77 -12.59 -19.16
N LEU A 132 -21.04 -11.95 -18.26
CA LEU A 132 -21.38 -10.67 -17.62
C LEU A 132 -20.97 -9.48 -18.51
N ALA A 133 -20.33 -9.75 -19.65
CA ALA A 133 -19.75 -8.76 -20.56
C ALA A 133 -20.76 -7.75 -21.12
N TYR A 134 -22.04 -8.06 -21.05
CA TYR A 134 -23.14 -7.20 -21.47
C TYR A 134 -23.13 -5.81 -20.79
N HIS A 135 -22.64 -5.74 -19.54
CA HIS A 135 -22.63 -4.50 -18.77
C HIS A 135 -21.30 -3.74 -18.84
N ILE A 136 -20.20 -4.41 -19.18
CA ILE A 136 -18.84 -3.83 -19.08
C ILE A 136 -18.36 -3.25 -20.43
N THR A 137 -18.74 -3.84 -21.57
CA THR A 137 -18.21 -3.45 -22.89
C THR A 137 -19.13 -2.53 -23.68
N GLY A 138 -20.32 -2.22 -23.17
CA GLY A 138 -21.30 -1.37 -23.89
C GLY A 138 -21.93 -2.00 -25.15
N ASP A 139 -21.47 -3.17 -25.55
CA ASP A 139 -21.91 -3.87 -26.78
C ASP A 139 -23.15 -4.73 -26.48
N LYS A 140 -24.29 -4.09 -26.43
CA LYS A 140 -25.58 -4.60 -25.93
C LYS A 140 -26.18 -5.77 -26.73
N LYS A 141 -25.60 -6.21 -27.84
CA LYS A 141 -26.30 -7.11 -28.78
C LYS A 141 -25.59 -8.41 -29.09
N ARG A 142 -24.32 -8.60 -28.71
CA ARG A 142 -23.57 -9.80 -29.11
C ARG A 142 -23.45 -10.80 -27.98
N LYS A 143 -24.12 -11.94 -28.10
CA LYS A 143 -23.87 -13.11 -27.24
C LYS A 143 -22.48 -13.68 -27.60
N LEU A 144 -21.64 -13.89 -26.60
CA LEU A 144 -20.33 -14.51 -26.78
C LEU A 144 -20.48 -15.99 -27.11
N THR A 145 -19.70 -16.44 -28.09
CA THR A 145 -19.61 -17.88 -28.44
C THR A 145 -18.90 -18.64 -27.31
N ASN A 146 -19.16 -19.95 -27.21
CA ASN A 146 -18.45 -20.79 -26.24
C ASN A 146 -16.93 -20.77 -26.42
N LYS A 147 -16.45 -20.64 -27.66
CA LYS A 147 -15.02 -20.49 -27.97
C LYS A 147 -14.45 -19.20 -27.34
N GLU A 148 -15.13 -18.08 -27.49
CA GLU A 148 -14.70 -16.79 -26.91
C GLU A 148 -14.69 -16.82 -25.37
N LYS A 149 -15.69 -17.46 -24.75
CA LYS A 149 -15.74 -17.67 -23.31
C LYS A 149 -14.59 -18.54 -22.81
N ASN A 150 -14.30 -19.63 -23.50
CA ASN A 150 -13.20 -20.52 -23.13
C ASN A 150 -11.84 -19.84 -23.28
N ILE A 151 -11.62 -19.06 -24.32
CA ILE A 151 -10.41 -18.24 -24.47
C ILE A 151 -10.26 -17.27 -23.27
N ALA A 152 -11.33 -16.56 -22.91
CA ALA A 152 -11.29 -15.64 -21.77
C ALA A 152 -11.00 -16.36 -20.44
N ARG A 153 -11.59 -17.56 -20.23
CA ARG A 153 -11.31 -18.40 -19.04
C ARG A 153 -9.86 -18.85 -19.00
N THR A 154 -9.31 -19.31 -20.12
CA THR A 154 -7.90 -19.73 -20.19
C THR A 154 -6.97 -18.56 -19.91
N GLN A 155 -7.24 -17.39 -20.47
CA GLN A 155 -6.46 -16.17 -20.19
C GLN A 155 -6.56 -15.75 -18.70
N LEU A 156 -7.75 -15.79 -18.13
CA LEU A 156 -7.95 -15.47 -16.70
C LEU A 156 -7.23 -16.48 -15.80
N LEU A 157 -7.32 -17.77 -16.11
CA LEU A 157 -6.59 -18.82 -15.38
C LEU A 157 -5.08 -18.64 -15.51
N GLY A 158 -4.58 -18.29 -16.70
CA GLY A 158 -3.15 -18.01 -16.90
C GLY A 158 -2.66 -16.83 -16.06
N ILE A 159 -3.38 -15.71 -16.08
CA ILE A 159 -3.04 -14.53 -15.27
C ILE A 159 -3.12 -14.85 -13.77
N SER A 160 -4.21 -15.51 -13.32
CA SER A 160 -4.39 -15.85 -11.91
C SER A 160 -3.38 -16.90 -11.46
N GLY A 161 -3.06 -17.89 -12.31
CA GLY A 161 -2.05 -18.90 -12.04
C GLY A 161 -0.65 -18.30 -11.90
N ALA A 162 -0.26 -17.41 -12.81
CA ALA A 162 0.99 -16.67 -12.70
C ALA A 162 1.00 -15.80 -11.40
N ALA A 163 -0.05 -15.05 -11.14
CA ALA A 163 -0.17 -14.25 -9.91
C ALA A 163 -0.05 -15.12 -8.65
N TYR A 164 -0.67 -16.29 -8.64
CA TYR A 164 -0.57 -17.26 -7.54
C TYR A 164 0.85 -17.82 -7.37
N MET A 165 1.53 -18.16 -8.45
CA MET A 165 2.90 -18.66 -8.40
C MET A 165 3.87 -17.66 -7.77
N PHE A 166 3.75 -16.37 -8.14
CA PHE A 166 4.63 -15.31 -7.66
C PHE A 166 4.21 -14.73 -6.32
N ALA A 167 2.92 -14.60 -6.05
CA ALA A 167 2.39 -13.83 -4.93
C ALA A 167 1.33 -14.56 -4.10
N GLY A 168 1.01 -15.82 -4.41
CA GLY A 168 0.02 -16.62 -3.70
C GLY A 168 -1.40 -16.08 -3.81
N VAL A 169 -2.26 -16.48 -2.87
CA VAL A 169 -3.66 -16.04 -2.81
C VAL A 169 -3.74 -14.51 -2.65
N GLN A 170 -2.87 -13.89 -1.86
CA GLN A 170 -2.86 -12.44 -1.70
C GLN A 170 -2.56 -11.68 -2.99
N GLY A 171 -1.88 -12.29 -3.96
CA GLY A 171 -1.56 -11.72 -5.25
C GLY A 171 -2.67 -11.85 -6.30
N LEU A 172 -3.74 -12.57 -6.01
CA LEU A 172 -4.83 -12.77 -6.95
C LEU A 172 -5.56 -11.46 -7.27
N PRO A 173 -6.10 -11.33 -8.50
CA PRO A 173 -6.96 -10.20 -8.85
C PRO A 173 -8.12 -10.05 -7.85
N PHE A 174 -8.40 -8.80 -7.47
CA PHE A 174 -9.47 -8.43 -6.54
C PHE A 174 -9.30 -8.89 -5.08
N TYR A 175 -8.19 -9.54 -4.69
CA TYR A 175 -7.96 -9.90 -3.30
C TYR A 175 -8.03 -8.68 -2.36
N GLY A 176 -7.42 -7.55 -2.74
CA GLY A 176 -7.51 -6.31 -1.96
C GLY A 176 -8.93 -5.77 -1.83
N LEU A 177 -9.80 -5.97 -2.83
CA LEU A 177 -11.21 -5.61 -2.75
C LEU A 177 -11.96 -6.56 -1.80
N ALA A 178 -11.67 -7.86 -1.87
CA ALA A 178 -12.24 -8.86 -0.96
C ALA A 178 -11.85 -8.57 0.50
N ASP A 179 -10.58 -8.19 0.76
CA ASP A 179 -10.11 -7.77 2.07
C ASP A 179 -10.84 -6.52 2.58
N ALA A 180 -11.01 -5.51 1.72
CA ALA A 180 -11.77 -4.31 2.06
C ALA A 180 -13.24 -4.61 2.37
N LEU A 181 -13.91 -5.44 1.56
CA LEU A 181 -15.31 -5.83 1.78
C LEU A 181 -15.46 -6.70 3.03
N ALA A 182 -14.59 -7.67 3.23
CA ALA A 182 -14.58 -8.49 4.45
C ALA A 182 -14.47 -7.63 5.71
N SER A 183 -13.63 -6.60 5.62
CA SER A 183 -13.46 -5.65 6.70
C SER A 183 -14.69 -4.81 7.02
N LEU A 184 -15.52 -4.52 6.04
CA LEU A 184 -16.73 -3.73 6.23
C LEU A 184 -17.92 -4.58 6.75
N ILE A 185 -17.93 -5.88 6.40
CA ILE A 185 -19.07 -6.76 6.68
C ILE A 185 -18.85 -7.57 7.96
N ILE A 186 -17.64 -8.05 8.19
CA ILE A 186 -17.33 -9.03 9.23
C ILE A 186 -16.64 -8.36 10.45
N ASP A 187 -16.06 -7.15 10.25
CA ASP A 187 -15.35 -6.48 11.35
C ASP A 187 -16.32 -6.10 12.47
N ASP A 188 -16.28 -6.82 13.57
CA ASP A 188 -16.92 -6.43 14.80
C ASP A 188 -15.97 -5.54 15.61
N ASP A 189 -16.52 -4.53 16.28
CA ASP A 189 -15.76 -3.64 17.17
C ASP A 189 -15.03 -4.41 18.29
N GLU A 190 -15.48 -5.62 18.62
CA GLU A 190 -14.93 -6.46 19.69
C GLU A 190 -13.84 -7.43 19.20
N GLU A 191 -13.96 -7.93 17.96
CA GLU A 191 -13.00 -8.88 17.37
C GLU A 191 -12.65 -8.48 15.94
N PRO A 192 -11.47 -7.85 15.71
CA PRO A 192 -11.08 -7.45 14.37
C PRO A 192 -10.82 -8.67 13.48
N PHE A 193 -11.60 -8.80 12.40
CA PHE A 193 -11.40 -9.82 11.39
C PHE A 193 -10.28 -9.38 10.43
N LEU A 194 -9.27 -10.23 10.26
CA LEU A 194 -8.20 -10.06 9.30
C LEU A 194 -8.28 -11.19 8.25
N LEU A 195 -8.68 -10.84 7.03
CA LEU A 195 -8.75 -11.80 5.92
C LEU A 195 -7.41 -12.50 5.68
N ASP A 196 -6.32 -11.77 5.81
CA ASP A 196 -4.95 -12.31 5.67
C ASP A 196 -4.67 -13.44 6.66
N ASP A 197 -5.04 -13.27 7.93
CA ASP A 197 -4.84 -14.29 8.96
C ASP A 197 -5.70 -15.52 8.69
N TRP A 198 -6.95 -15.32 8.30
CA TRP A 198 -7.87 -16.40 7.93
C TRP A 198 -7.36 -17.20 6.73
N VAL A 199 -6.88 -16.53 5.68
CA VAL A 199 -6.32 -17.18 4.50
C VAL A 199 -5.03 -17.93 4.86
N LYS A 200 -4.14 -17.33 5.67
CA LYS A 200 -2.90 -18.00 6.13
C LYS A 200 -3.20 -19.29 6.91
N GLN A 201 -4.22 -19.26 7.76
CA GLN A 201 -4.65 -20.45 8.49
C GLN A 201 -5.23 -21.53 7.57
N SER A 202 -5.95 -21.12 6.52
CA SER A 202 -6.63 -22.03 5.60
C SER A 202 -5.70 -22.69 4.58
N VAL A 203 -4.77 -21.94 3.97
CA VAL A 203 -3.90 -22.43 2.88
C VAL A 203 -2.41 -22.44 3.24
N GLY A 204 -2.07 -22.07 4.46
CA GLY A 204 -0.69 -21.97 4.94
C GLY A 204 0.08 -20.79 4.32
N GLN A 205 1.30 -20.60 4.79
CA GLN A 205 2.16 -19.50 4.35
C GLN A 205 2.56 -19.62 2.87
N ILE A 206 2.78 -20.86 2.39
CA ILE A 206 3.12 -21.13 0.99
C ILE A 206 1.97 -20.74 0.06
N GLY A 207 0.76 -21.15 0.39
CA GLY A 207 -0.43 -20.78 -0.40
C GLY A 207 -0.72 -19.29 -0.35
N TYR A 208 -0.48 -18.64 0.78
CA TYR A 208 -0.72 -17.22 0.95
C TYR A 208 0.30 -16.34 0.19
N LYS A 209 1.60 -16.61 0.30
CA LYS A 209 2.69 -15.83 -0.33
C LYS A 209 3.15 -16.35 -1.70
N GLY A 210 2.73 -17.54 -2.07
CA GLY A 210 3.07 -18.20 -3.32
C GLY A 210 4.30 -19.09 -3.26
N PRO A 211 4.30 -20.15 -4.10
CA PRO A 211 5.37 -21.15 -4.10
C PRO A 211 6.78 -20.60 -4.37
N LEU A 212 6.89 -19.58 -5.25
CA LEU A 212 8.19 -19.00 -5.60
C LEU A 212 8.80 -18.20 -4.43
N SER A 213 8.00 -17.49 -3.67
CA SER A 213 8.48 -16.81 -2.45
C SER A 213 9.08 -17.80 -1.46
N TYR A 214 8.45 -18.98 -1.32
CA TYR A 214 8.96 -20.05 -0.46
C TYR A 214 10.23 -20.70 -1.04
N ALA A 215 10.22 -21.04 -2.33
CA ALA A 215 11.34 -21.73 -2.98
C ALA A 215 12.63 -20.89 -2.98
N PHE A 216 12.52 -19.58 -3.12
CA PHE A 216 13.66 -18.66 -3.12
C PHE A 216 13.96 -18.04 -1.75
N ASN A 217 13.19 -18.35 -0.72
CA ASN A 217 13.29 -17.75 0.61
C ASN A 217 13.33 -16.21 0.60
N VAL A 218 12.61 -15.58 -0.32
CA VAL A 218 12.49 -14.12 -0.43
C VAL A 218 11.03 -13.72 -0.60
N ASP A 219 10.68 -12.55 -0.09
CA ASP A 219 9.32 -12.01 -0.22
C ASP A 219 9.10 -11.40 -1.61
N ILE A 220 8.82 -12.26 -2.58
CA ILE A 220 8.42 -11.86 -3.94
C ILE A 220 6.99 -11.28 -3.91
N ALA A 221 6.13 -11.85 -3.09
CA ALA A 221 4.71 -11.52 -3.03
C ALA A 221 4.44 -10.05 -2.70
N SER A 222 5.26 -9.41 -1.88
CA SER A 222 5.14 -7.98 -1.55
C SER A 222 5.43 -7.05 -2.73
N ARG A 223 6.09 -7.55 -3.77
CA ARG A 223 6.51 -6.79 -4.97
C ARG A 223 5.72 -7.13 -6.22
N THR A 224 5.04 -8.27 -6.22
CA THR A 224 4.30 -8.80 -7.36
C THR A 224 2.83 -9.01 -6.98
N GLY A 225 1.97 -9.21 -7.98
CA GLY A 225 0.55 -9.48 -7.74
C GLY A 225 -0.34 -8.23 -7.83
N PHE A 226 -1.65 -8.46 -7.72
CA PHE A 226 -2.68 -7.45 -7.99
C PHE A 226 -3.20 -6.75 -6.74
N ARG A 227 -2.83 -7.21 -5.52
CA ARG A 227 -3.38 -6.74 -4.25
C ARG A 227 -3.32 -5.22 -4.07
N GLY A 228 -2.20 -4.61 -4.39
CA GLY A 228 -1.94 -3.20 -4.13
C GLY A 228 -2.09 -2.27 -5.33
N LEU A 229 -2.61 -2.75 -6.47
CA LEU A 229 -2.61 -1.97 -7.71
C LEU A 229 -3.44 -0.69 -7.65
N MET A 230 -4.69 -0.79 -7.18
CA MET A 230 -5.59 0.38 -7.11
C MET A 230 -5.72 0.94 -5.71
N TRP A 231 -6.04 0.05 -4.77
CA TRP A 231 -6.29 0.41 -3.39
C TRP A 231 -5.63 -0.61 -2.47
N ARG A 232 -4.71 -0.16 -1.65
CA ARG A 232 -4.11 -0.99 -0.63
C ARG A 232 -4.86 -0.74 0.67
N ALA A 233 -5.71 -1.68 1.06
CA ALA A 233 -6.38 -1.64 2.34
C ALA A 233 -5.35 -1.90 3.46
N ASP A 234 -4.76 -0.85 4.00
CA ASP A 234 -3.86 -0.90 5.15
C ASP A 234 -4.51 -0.13 6.30
N ARG A 235 -5.30 -0.86 7.10
CA ARG A 235 -6.06 -0.29 8.21
C ARG A 235 -5.14 0.34 9.26
N ARG A 236 -4.03 -0.34 9.56
CA ARG A 236 -3.06 0.17 10.51
C ARG A 236 -2.51 1.52 10.07
N ARG A 237 -2.11 1.62 8.79
CA ARG A 237 -1.61 2.87 8.25
C ARG A 237 -2.66 3.98 8.30
N ARG A 238 -3.92 3.66 8.01
CA ARG A 238 -5.03 4.60 8.10
C ARG A 238 -5.24 5.13 9.52
N GLU A 239 -5.14 4.24 10.52
CA GLU A 239 -5.26 4.63 11.94
C GLU A 239 -4.04 5.44 12.42
N GLU A 240 -2.81 5.11 11.94
CA GLU A 240 -1.58 5.84 12.30
C GLU A 240 -1.53 7.27 11.76
N VAL A 241 -1.94 7.49 10.53
CA VAL A 241 -1.76 8.78 9.84
C VAL A 241 -3.05 9.60 9.73
N GLY A 242 -4.19 9.00 10.03
CA GLY A 242 -5.50 9.59 9.81
C GLY A 242 -5.99 9.45 8.36
N GLU A 243 -7.30 9.59 8.19
CA GLU A 243 -7.97 9.28 6.91
C GLU A 243 -7.54 10.19 5.76
N ALA A 244 -7.38 11.49 6.00
CA ALA A 244 -6.99 12.46 4.98
C ALA A 244 -5.57 12.19 4.44
N VAL A 245 -4.60 11.93 5.32
CA VAL A 245 -3.22 11.62 4.93
C VAL A 245 -3.16 10.26 4.22
N TYR A 246 -3.92 9.28 4.70
CA TYR A 246 -4.01 7.97 4.07
C TYR A 246 -4.54 8.04 2.65
N ILE A 247 -5.60 8.83 2.41
CA ILE A 247 -6.14 9.11 1.08
C ILE A 247 -5.10 9.81 0.21
N ALA A 248 -4.42 10.84 0.73
CA ALA A 248 -3.37 11.54 0.01
C ALA A 248 -2.20 10.60 -0.39
N GLU A 249 -1.77 9.71 0.50
CA GLU A 249 -0.77 8.68 0.20
C GLU A 249 -1.20 7.77 -0.96
N HIS A 250 -2.48 7.42 -1.03
CA HIS A 250 -3.00 6.56 -2.08
C HIS A 250 -3.10 7.27 -3.44
N PHE A 251 -3.53 8.53 -3.45
CA PHE A 251 -3.65 9.30 -4.69
C PHE A 251 -2.30 9.78 -5.21
N LEU A 252 -1.46 10.36 -4.37
CA LEU A 252 -0.16 10.90 -4.76
C LEU A 252 0.93 9.81 -4.89
N GLY A 253 0.71 8.63 -4.26
CA GLY A 253 1.57 7.46 -4.41
C GLY A 253 3.06 7.74 -4.17
N PRO A 254 3.95 7.43 -5.15
CA PRO A 254 5.39 7.63 -5.00
C PRO A 254 5.80 9.08 -4.72
N SER A 255 5.09 10.06 -5.27
CA SER A 255 5.38 11.48 -5.01
C SER A 255 5.20 11.85 -3.54
N TRP A 256 4.14 11.34 -2.90
CA TRP A 256 3.93 11.50 -1.45
C TRP A 256 5.02 10.81 -0.63
N SER A 257 5.42 9.60 -1.04
CA SER A 257 6.47 8.86 -0.33
C SER A 257 7.84 9.54 -0.40
N ILE A 258 8.14 10.27 -1.47
CA ILE A 258 9.36 11.08 -1.58
C ILE A 258 9.30 12.27 -0.61
N LEU A 259 8.19 13.02 -0.62
CA LEU A 259 8.03 14.18 0.28
C LEU A 259 8.11 13.77 1.77
N THR A 260 7.37 12.73 2.14
CA THR A 260 7.39 12.22 3.52
C THR A 260 8.74 11.56 3.86
N GLY A 261 9.42 10.98 2.88
CA GLY A 261 10.77 10.42 3.02
C GLY A 261 11.80 11.50 3.35
N ILE A 262 11.73 12.65 2.69
CA ILE A 262 12.62 13.79 2.96
C ILE A 262 12.43 14.29 4.40
N ASN A 263 11.18 14.51 4.85
CA ASN A 263 10.90 14.96 6.20
C ASN A 263 11.38 13.97 7.27
N ARG A 264 11.10 12.67 7.09
CA ARG A 264 11.56 11.62 8.01
C ARG A 264 13.07 11.47 8.00
N GLY A 265 13.68 11.61 6.83
CA GLY A 265 15.13 11.54 6.68
C GLY A 265 15.84 12.70 7.41
N ALA A 266 15.30 13.91 7.29
CA ALA A 266 15.80 15.07 8.02
C ALA A 266 15.68 14.89 9.53
N GLU A 267 14.55 14.35 10.02
CA GLU A 267 14.34 14.00 11.43
C GLU A 267 15.35 12.94 11.92
N ASP A 268 15.58 11.87 11.13
CA ASP A 268 16.55 10.82 11.49
C ASP A 268 17.99 11.37 11.53
N ILE A 269 18.38 12.27 10.62
CA ILE A 269 19.69 12.95 10.61
C ILE A 269 19.82 13.83 11.87
N ASN A 270 18.80 14.61 12.20
CA ASN A 270 18.81 15.48 13.38
C ASN A 270 18.90 14.66 14.68
N ASN A 271 18.39 13.45 14.70
CA ASN A 271 18.50 12.49 15.79
C ASN A 271 19.83 11.69 15.79
N GLY A 272 20.79 12.04 14.92
CA GLY A 272 22.10 11.39 14.82
C GLY A 272 22.14 10.12 13.95
N ASN A 273 21.03 9.72 13.36
CA ASN A 273 20.93 8.52 12.50
C ASN A 273 21.21 8.84 11.02
N ILE A 274 22.44 9.28 10.70
CA ILE A 274 22.78 9.83 9.38
C ILE A 274 22.50 8.83 8.24
N ILE A 275 22.97 7.58 8.33
CA ILE A 275 22.80 6.56 7.27
C ILE A 275 21.32 6.31 7.02
N ARG A 276 20.52 6.17 8.08
CA ARG A 276 19.07 5.96 7.98
C ARG A 276 18.34 7.17 7.41
N GLY A 277 18.76 8.35 7.80
CA GLY A 277 18.21 9.59 7.27
C GLY A 277 18.43 9.71 5.76
N VAL A 278 19.68 9.50 5.31
CA VAL A 278 20.01 9.46 3.89
C VAL A 278 19.23 8.36 3.15
N GLU A 279 19.15 7.15 3.72
CA GLU A 279 18.34 6.04 3.17
C GLU A 279 16.90 6.46 2.87
N GLN A 280 16.28 7.30 3.73
CA GLN A 280 14.89 7.73 3.52
C GLN A 280 14.73 8.83 2.48
N MET A 281 15.73 9.68 2.30
CA MET A 281 15.68 10.80 1.37
C MET A 281 15.96 10.42 -0.09
N ILE A 282 16.67 9.30 -0.30
CA ILE A 282 17.04 8.86 -1.65
C ILE A 282 15.95 8.01 -2.32
N PRO A 283 15.91 7.96 -3.65
CA PRO A 283 14.98 7.14 -4.40
C PRO A 283 15.09 5.65 -4.07
N THR A 284 13.99 4.93 -4.21
CA THR A 284 13.86 3.51 -3.79
C THR A 284 14.94 2.58 -4.37
N TRP A 285 15.34 2.78 -5.62
CA TRP A 285 16.38 1.96 -6.24
C TRP A 285 17.76 2.16 -5.58
N ALA A 286 18.14 3.39 -5.27
CA ALA A 286 19.39 3.69 -4.56
C ALA A 286 19.26 3.35 -3.06
N ARG A 287 18.07 3.54 -2.49
CA ARG A 287 17.74 3.15 -1.11
C ARG A 287 18.02 1.68 -0.85
N ASN A 288 17.69 0.80 -1.80
CA ASN A 288 17.96 -0.62 -1.64
C ASN A 288 19.46 -0.92 -1.49
N GLY A 289 20.32 -0.23 -2.25
CA GLY A 289 21.78 -0.35 -2.11
C GLY A 289 22.28 0.11 -0.73
N VAL A 290 21.87 1.31 -0.28
CA VAL A 290 22.25 1.84 1.05
C VAL A 290 21.71 0.94 2.18
N LYS A 291 20.47 0.47 2.04
CA LYS A 291 19.87 -0.48 2.99
C LYS A 291 20.63 -1.80 3.05
N THR A 292 21.06 -2.31 1.90
CA THR A 292 21.87 -3.54 1.82
C THR A 292 23.21 -3.35 2.51
N PHE A 293 23.88 -2.22 2.27
CA PHE A 293 25.12 -1.87 2.96
C PHE A 293 24.93 -1.82 4.48
N ARG A 294 23.88 -1.13 4.95
CA ARG A 294 23.54 -1.09 6.37
C ARG A 294 23.26 -2.46 6.94
N PHE A 295 22.51 -3.31 6.24
CA PHE A 295 22.24 -4.68 6.69
C PHE A 295 23.49 -5.56 6.74
N ALA A 296 24.46 -5.32 5.85
CA ALA A 296 25.75 -6.01 5.88
C ALA A 296 26.63 -5.57 7.05
N THR A 297 26.49 -4.33 7.54
CA THR A 297 27.33 -3.77 8.61
C THR A 297 26.69 -3.83 9.99
N GLU A 298 25.39 -3.63 10.07
CA GLU A 298 24.65 -3.51 11.34
C GLU A 298 23.69 -4.68 11.60
N GLY A 299 23.51 -5.58 10.61
CA GLY A 299 22.41 -6.54 10.60
C GLY A 299 21.07 -5.90 10.19
N ALA A 300 20.04 -6.73 10.05
CA ALA A 300 18.70 -6.23 9.75
C ALA A 300 18.06 -5.64 11.01
N THR A 301 18.03 -4.32 11.10
CA THR A 301 17.53 -3.57 12.26
C THR A 301 16.24 -2.83 11.98
N THR A 302 15.41 -2.61 13.02
CA THR A 302 14.28 -1.70 12.99
C THR A 302 14.75 -0.24 12.83
N ARG A 303 13.81 0.70 12.55
CA ARG A 303 14.11 2.14 12.54
C ARG A 303 14.72 2.63 13.88
N LYS A 304 14.33 2.02 15.00
CA LYS A 304 14.86 2.34 16.34
C LYS A 304 16.19 1.64 16.68
N GLY A 305 16.81 0.93 15.74
CA GLY A 305 18.09 0.25 15.93
C GLY A 305 17.99 -1.15 16.56
N LEU A 306 16.79 -1.65 16.85
CA LEU A 306 16.62 -3.01 17.38
C LEU A 306 16.88 -4.03 16.27
N LYS A 307 17.75 -4.98 16.53
CA LYS A 307 18.08 -6.08 15.61
C LYS A 307 16.90 -7.04 15.47
N ILE A 308 16.62 -7.47 14.24
CA ILE A 308 15.61 -8.48 13.89
C ILE A 308 16.29 -9.73 13.38
N VAL A 309 17.34 -9.58 12.55
CA VAL A 309 18.19 -10.64 12.03
C VAL A 309 19.62 -10.18 12.22
N ASP A 310 20.44 -10.98 12.95
CA ASP A 310 21.80 -10.58 13.29
C ASP A 310 22.73 -10.62 12.07
N ASP A 311 22.74 -11.72 11.33
CA ASP A 311 23.61 -11.93 10.17
C ASP A 311 22.81 -12.35 8.94
N PRO A 312 22.36 -11.39 8.10
CA PRO A 312 21.74 -11.74 6.84
C PRO A 312 22.80 -12.38 5.92
N ASN A 313 22.49 -13.53 5.34
CA ASN A 313 23.42 -14.22 4.44
C ASN A 313 23.68 -13.43 3.14
N ALA A 314 24.75 -13.75 2.42
CA ALA A 314 25.15 -13.05 1.19
C ALA A 314 24.05 -13.08 0.11
N TYR A 315 23.31 -14.18 0.00
CA TYR A 315 22.17 -14.31 -0.91
C TYR A 315 21.04 -13.31 -0.56
N ASN A 316 20.69 -13.19 0.72
CA ASN A 316 19.65 -12.27 1.18
C ASN A 316 20.07 -10.81 1.00
N LEU A 317 21.35 -10.49 1.21
CA LEU A 317 21.91 -9.16 0.89
C LEU A 317 21.86 -8.88 -0.60
N PHE A 318 22.22 -9.83 -1.45
CA PHE A 318 22.10 -9.70 -2.90
C PHE A 318 20.65 -9.44 -3.33
N MET A 319 19.70 -10.25 -2.85
CA MET A 319 18.28 -10.07 -3.15
C MET A 319 17.74 -8.72 -2.62
N GLN A 320 18.21 -8.27 -1.44
CA GLN A 320 17.85 -6.98 -0.88
C GLN A 320 18.33 -5.81 -1.76
N ALA A 321 19.50 -5.92 -2.41
CA ALA A 321 20.00 -4.90 -3.35
C ALA A 321 19.04 -4.74 -4.55
N PHE A 322 18.41 -5.82 -4.99
CA PHE A 322 17.36 -5.81 -6.03
C PHE A 322 15.97 -5.44 -5.47
N GLY A 323 15.85 -5.18 -4.18
CA GLY A 323 14.60 -4.75 -3.55
C GLY A 323 13.72 -5.88 -3.01
N PHE A 324 14.20 -7.13 -3.05
CA PHE A 324 13.50 -8.25 -2.44
C PHE A 324 13.98 -8.46 -1.01
N SER A 325 13.06 -8.41 -0.07
CA SER A 325 13.37 -8.64 1.35
C SER A 325 13.45 -10.13 1.62
N ASP A 326 14.29 -10.51 2.59
CA ASP A 326 14.31 -11.85 3.17
C ASP A 326 12.91 -12.26 3.65
N ALA A 327 12.55 -13.53 3.45
CA ALA A 327 11.22 -14.04 3.80
C ALA A 327 10.98 -14.01 5.32
N ASP A 328 12.00 -14.36 6.13
CA ASP A 328 11.90 -14.37 7.58
C ASP A 328 11.79 -12.95 8.14
N LEU A 329 12.57 -12.00 7.60
CA LEU A 329 12.49 -10.60 7.94
C LEU A 329 11.10 -10.02 7.61
N SER A 330 10.57 -10.34 6.43
CA SER A 330 9.23 -9.93 6.02
C SER A 330 8.15 -10.51 6.93
N ALA A 331 8.25 -11.80 7.27
CA ALA A 331 7.34 -12.48 8.19
C ALA A 331 7.40 -11.90 9.61
N ALA A 332 8.60 -11.50 10.09
CA ALA A 332 8.76 -10.84 11.38
C ALA A 332 8.05 -9.47 11.40
N TYR A 333 8.23 -8.66 10.35
CA TYR A 333 7.53 -7.37 10.25
C TYR A 333 6.02 -7.53 10.18
N GLU A 334 5.51 -8.51 9.41
CA GLU A 334 4.09 -8.80 9.34
C GLU A 334 3.51 -9.20 10.71
N ARG A 335 4.19 -10.11 11.43
CA ARG A 335 3.77 -10.53 12.79
C ARG A 335 3.69 -9.35 13.74
N VAL A 336 4.73 -8.53 13.81
CA VAL A 336 4.75 -7.33 14.65
C VAL A 336 3.63 -6.37 14.24
N SER A 337 3.38 -6.22 12.95
CA SER A 337 2.31 -5.37 12.44
C SER A 337 0.93 -5.85 12.90
N VAL A 338 0.66 -7.14 12.77
CA VAL A 338 -0.62 -7.75 13.21
C VAL A 338 -0.79 -7.65 14.73
N MET A 339 0.28 -7.95 15.50
CA MET A 339 0.24 -7.84 16.96
C MET A 339 -0.09 -6.42 17.43
N LYS A 340 0.59 -5.42 16.87
CA LYS A 340 0.32 -4.01 17.20
C LYS A 340 -1.08 -3.55 16.80
N PHE A 341 -1.57 -4.03 15.66
CA PHE A 341 -2.94 -3.73 15.24
C PHE A 341 -3.95 -4.31 16.25
N LYS A 342 -3.79 -5.58 16.65
CA LYS A 342 -4.66 -6.22 17.64
C LYS A 342 -4.56 -5.51 19.00
N GLU A 343 -3.35 -5.19 19.46
CA GLU A 343 -3.12 -4.42 20.69
C GLU A 343 -3.86 -3.07 20.64
N GLY A 344 -3.70 -2.30 19.58
CA GLY A 344 -4.37 -1.00 19.41
C GLY A 344 -5.89 -1.11 19.42
N LYS A 345 -6.47 -2.18 18.82
CA LYS A 345 -7.92 -2.44 18.87
C LYS A 345 -8.40 -2.76 20.28
N ILE A 346 -7.68 -3.59 21.01
CA ILE A 346 -8.01 -3.93 22.41
C ILE A 346 -7.94 -2.67 23.29
N GLU A 347 -6.88 -1.87 23.16
CA GLU A 347 -6.74 -0.61 23.90
C GLU A 347 -7.81 0.41 23.51
N GLY A 348 -8.14 0.53 22.23
CA GLY A 348 -9.20 1.38 21.71
C GLY A 348 -10.58 0.99 22.26
N LEU A 349 -10.90 -0.31 22.27
CA LEU A 349 -12.13 -0.82 22.85
C LEU A 349 -12.19 -0.55 24.36
N ARG A 350 -11.08 -0.83 25.07
CA ARG A 350 -10.94 -0.53 26.50
C ARG A 350 -11.21 0.95 26.79
N SER A 351 -10.61 1.84 26.03
CA SER A 351 -10.78 3.29 26.17
C SER A 351 -12.23 3.73 25.90
N ARG A 352 -12.88 3.16 24.87
CA ARG A 352 -14.30 3.42 24.58
C ARG A 352 -15.21 2.94 25.69
N LEU A 353 -14.98 1.75 26.25
CA LEU A 353 -15.76 1.23 27.38
C LEU A 353 -15.63 2.15 28.61
N LEU A 354 -14.44 2.63 28.91
CA LEU A 354 -14.19 3.55 30.02
C LEU A 354 -14.90 4.90 29.81
N LEU A 355 -14.82 5.46 28.61
CA LEU A 355 -15.49 6.70 28.24
C LEU A 355 -17.01 6.56 28.31
N ASN A 356 -17.57 5.52 27.71
CA ASN A 356 -19.00 5.28 27.70
C ASN A 356 -19.54 5.08 29.13
N TYR A 357 -18.80 4.36 29.99
CA TYR A 357 -19.16 4.21 31.40
C TYR A 357 -19.17 5.57 32.12
N TYR A 358 -18.17 6.41 31.87
CA TYR A 358 -18.14 7.78 32.41
C TYR A 358 -19.35 8.58 31.93
N LEU A 359 -19.64 8.60 30.64
CA LEU A 359 -20.77 9.35 30.08
C LEU A 359 -22.10 8.88 30.64
N ALA A 360 -22.33 7.57 30.76
CA ALA A 360 -23.54 7.01 31.38
C ALA A 360 -23.65 7.40 32.86
N THR A 361 -22.51 7.48 33.60
CA THR A 361 -22.47 7.91 34.98
C THR A 361 -22.85 9.40 35.12
N VAL A 362 -22.34 10.25 34.22
CA VAL A 362 -22.64 11.70 34.24
C VAL A 362 -24.12 11.96 33.88
N ALA A 363 -24.64 11.20 32.92
CA ALA A 363 -26.04 11.27 32.48
C ALA A 363 -27.04 10.69 33.51
N GLY A 364 -26.58 9.97 34.54
CA GLY A 364 -27.44 9.27 35.48
C GLY A 364 -28.20 8.08 34.85
N ASP A 365 -27.76 7.58 33.69
CA ASP A 365 -28.40 6.48 32.97
C ASP A 365 -28.02 5.12 33.57
N GLY A 366 -28.82 4.66 34.53
CA GLY A 366 -28.62 3.37 35.19
C GLY A 366 -28.74 2.17 34.25
N ASN A 367 -29.60 2.24 33.21
CA ASN A 367 -29.75 1.16 32.23
C ASN A 367 -28.51 1.12 31.31
N GLY A 368 -28.02 2.27 30.85
CA GLY A 368 -26.78 2.40 30.10
C GLY A 368 -25.57 1.88 30.86
N MET A 369 -25.45 2.24 32.13
CA MET A 369 -24.38 1.73 33.02
C MET A 369 -24.40 0.20 33.12
N ASN A 370 -25.57 -0.41 33.35
CA ASN A 370 -25.71 -1.86 33.41
C ASN A 370 -25.33 -2.55 32.09
N LYS A 371 -25.72 -1.96 30.96
CA LYS A 371 -25.36 -2.47 29.62
C LYS A 371 -23.86 -2.42 29.39
N ILE A 372 -23.22 -1.31 29.77
CA ILE A 372 -21.78 -1.13 29.61
C ILE A 372 -21.02 -2.06 30.58
N GLN A 373 -21.53 -2.25 31.80
CA GLN A 373 -20.91 -3.18 32.76
C GLN A 373 -20.92 -4.64 32.24
N LYS A 374 -21.98 -5.07 31.56
CA LYS A 374 -22.02 -6.38 30.90
C LYS A 374 -20.95 -6.49 29.81
N ARG A 375 -20.78 -5.43 29.00
CA ARG A 375 -19.71 -5.37 27.98
C ARG A 375 -18.32 -5.37 28.60
N ILE A 376 -18.10 -4.66 29.71
CA ILE A 376 -16.85 -4.70 30.47
C ILE A 376 -16.55 -6.10 30.98
N ASN A 377 -17.56 -6.81 31.51
CA ASN A 377 -17.36 -8.18 31.96
C ASN A 377 -16.98 -9.12 30.80
N SER A 378 -17.63 -9.00 29.64
CA SER A 378 -17.26 -9.74 28.43
C SER A 378 -15.84 -9.41 27.96
N PHE A 379 -15.48 -8.12 27.94
CA PHE A 379 -14.13 -7.67 27.63
C PHE A 379 -13.07 -8.25 28.57
N ASN A 380 -13.32 -8.23 29.88
CA ASN A 380 -12.41 -8.76 30.88
C ASN A 380 -12.23 -10.29 30.79
N MET A 381 -13.26 -11.04 30.40
CA MET A 381 -13.13 -12.46 30.14
C MET A 381 -12.25 -12.76 28.94
N LYS A 382 -12.33 -11.94 27.89
CA LYS A 382 -11.55 -12.10 26.66
C LYS A 382 -10.10 -11.59 26.80
N ASN A 383 -9.88 -10.56 27.63
CA ASN A 383 -8.60 -9.86 27.80
C ASN A 383 -8.24 -9.68 29.29
N PRO A 384 -7.94 -10.77 30.00
CA PRO A 384 -7.67 -10.72 31.44
C PRO A 384 -6.45 -9.88 31.81
N GLU A 385 -5.43 -9.80 30.92
CA GLU A 385 -4.18 -9.05 31.12
C GLU A 385 -4.38 -7.52 31.16
N VAL A 386 -5.43 -7.01 30.53
CA VAL A 386 -5.79 -5.58 30.48
C VAL A 386 -7.18 -5.31 31.07
N ALA A 387 -7.63 -6.17 31.96
CA ALA A 387 -8.97 -6.11 32.54
C ALA A 387 -9.28 -4.74 33.18
N ILE A 388 -10.52 -4.30 33.04
CA ILE A 388 -11.06 -3.09 33.63
C ILE A 388 -11.54 -3.41 35.04
N SER A 389 -10.78 -2.99 36.06
CA SER A 389 -11.15 -3.15 37.47
C SER A 389 -11.94 -1.94 37.99
N GLY A 390 -12.55 -2.08 39.17
CA GLY A 390 -13.22 -0.97 39.83
C GLY A 390 -12.27 0.22 40.10
N LYS A 391 -11.00 -0.04 40.43
CA LYS A 391 -9.97 1.00 40.54
C LYS A 391 -9.74 1.73 39.21
N THR A 392 -9.70 0.98 38.08
CA THR A 392 -9.54 1.55 36.74
C THR A 392 -10.74 2.45 36.38
N LEU A 393 -11.97 2.03 36.68
CA LEU A 393 -13.17 2.84 36.46
C LEU A 393 -13.12 4.15 37.25
N THR A 394 -12.76 4.09 38.56
CA THR A 394 -12.65 5.28 39.41
C THR A 394 -11.56 6.23 38.92
N SER A 395 -10.39 5.72 38.57
CA SER A 395 -9.27 6.54 38.08
C SER A 395 -9.61 7.18 36.72
N SER A 396 -10.22 6.40 35.83
CA SER A 396 -10.68 6.88 34.50
C SER A 396 -11.72 7.99 34.65
N ARG A 397 -12.71 7.81 35.57
CA ARG A 397 -13.71 8.84 35.84
C ARG A 397 -13.08 10.16 36.29
N LYS A 398 -12.13 10.11 37.25
CA LYS A 398 -11.41 11.31 37.69
C LYS A 398 -10.66 11.99 36.53
N THR A 399 -10.03 11.18 35.66
CA THR A 399 -9.31 11.71 34.49
C THR A 399 -10.24 12.40 33.50
N TYR A 400 -11.41 11.81 33.18
CA TYR A 400 -12.38 12.43 32.29
C TYR A 400 -13.04 13.65 32.91
N GLN A 401 -13.35 13.65 34.20
CA GLN A 401 -13.86 14.82 34.91
C GLN A 401 -12.87 15.99 34.83
N ARG A 402 -11.58 15.74 35.12
CA ARG A 402 -10.54 16.75 34.98
C ARG A 402 -10.43 17.28 33.56
N LYS A 403 -10.39 16.39 32.53
CA LYS A 403 -10.35 16.80 31.12
C LYS A 403 -11.56 17.64 30.72
N ALA A 404 -12.75 17.30 31.22
CA ALA A 404 -13.95 18.09 30.96
C ALA A 404 -13.87 19.48 31.60
N GLN A 405 -13.35 19.59 32.84
CA GLN A 405 -13.13 20.88 33.48
C GLN A 405 -12.06 21.72 32.77
N GLU A 406 -10.94 21.10 32.39
CA GLU A 406 -9.88 21.77 31.65
C GLU A 406 -10.34 22.22 30.25
N ALA A 407 -11.21 21.45 29.57
CA ALA A 407 -11.78 21.82 28.29
C ALA A 407 -12.65 23.08 28.35
N VAL A 408 -13.35 23.34 29.42
CA VAL A 408 -14.12 24.56 29.67
C VAL A 408 -13.21 25.80 29.71
N HIS A 409 -11.97 25.64 30.21
CA HIS A 409 -10.97 26.70 30.24
C HIS A 409 -10.01 26.70 29.03
N GLY A 410 -10.27 25.85 27.99
CA GLY A 410 -9.48 25.83 26.75
C GLY A 410 -8.08 25.23 26.85
N VAL A 411 -7.63 24.79 28.03
CA VAL A 411 -6.25 24.30 28.28
C VAL A 411 -6.25 22.91 28.91
N THR A 412 -5.60 21.96 28.28
CA THR A 412 -5.37 20.60 28.83
C THR A 412 -3.88 20.35 28.98
N LEU A 413 -3.36 20.61 30.18
CA LEU A 413 -1.95 20.42 30.53
C LEU A 413 -1.74 19.13 31.34
N ASN A 414 -0.51 18.59 31.32
CA ASN A 414 -0.12 17.50 32.17
C ASN A 414 -0.15 18.00 33.68
N PRO A 415 -0.91 17.34 34.59
CA PRO A 415 -1.07 17.82 35.96
C PRO A 415 0.23 18.06 36.71
N LYS A 416 1.27 17.24 36.38
CA LYS A 416 2.58 17.36 37.05
C LYS A 416 3.39 18.60 36.61
N MET A 417 3.00 19.18 35.47
CA MET A 417 3.70 20.30 34.86
C MET A 417 2.83 21.57 34.85
N LYS A 418 1.55 21.44 35.16
CA LYS A 418 0.56 22.52 35.02
C LYS A 418 1.00 23.75 35.82
N ASP A 419 1.25 23.58 37.11
CA ASP A 419 1.55 24.71 38.03
C ASP A 419 2.83 25.42 37.54
N ARG A 420 3.90 24.65 37.25
CA ARG A 420 5.15 25.22 36.74
C ARG A 420 4.97 25.95 35.41
N LEU A 421 4.23 25.36 34.43
CA LEU A 421 4.03 25.99 33.13
C LEU A 421 3.14 27.22 33.20
N MET A 422 2.20 27.26 34.14
CA MET A 422 1.37 28.45 34.37
C MET A 422 2.19 29.57 35.02
N GLU A 423 3.07 29.27 36.00
CA GLU A 423 3.99 30.24 36.56
C GLU A 423 5.02 30.78 35.55
N GLU A 424 5.58 29.88 34.68
CA GLU A 424 6.54 30.26 33.61
C GLU A 424 5.93 31.16 32.51
N THR A 425 4.60 31.12 32.36
CA THR A 425 3.91 31.87 31.28
C THR A 425 3.22 33.13 31.80
N ASP A 426 3.37 33.48 33.09
CA ASP A 426 2.66 34.61 33.75
C ASP A 426 1.13 34.57 33.52
N TYR A 427 0.57 33.37 33.36
CA TYR A 427 -0.86 33.16 33.16
C TYR A 427 -1.53 33.14 34.54
N ASP A 428 -1.80 34.31 35.09
CA ASP A 428 -2.61 34.42 36.33
C ASP A 428 -4.08 34.05 35.98
N ASP A 429 -4.73 33.30 36.88
CA ASP A 429 -6.17 32.93 36.77
C ASP A 429 -7.08 34.17 36.69
N ASP A 430 -6.58 35.37 36.97
CA ASP A 430 -7.30 36.62 36.88
C ASP A 430 -7.52 37.12 35.44
N ASP A 431 -6.80 36.63 34.43
CA ASP A 431 -6.99 36.97 33.01
C ASP A 431 -8.12 36.18 32.32
N ALA A 432 -8.84 35.33 33.04
CA ALA A 432 -10.04 34.62 32.55
C ALA A 432 -11.25 35.54 32.22
N TRP A 433 -11.07 36.86 32.31
CA TRP A 433 -12.09 37.87 32.03
C TRP A 433 -12.40 38.04 30.54
N PHE A 434 -11.56 37.55 29.66
CA PHE A 434 -11.73 37.77 28.20
C PHE A 434 -12.64 36.78 27.47
N TYR A 435 -13.22 35.80 28.16
CA TYR A 435 -14.05 34.76 27.53
C TYR A 435 -15.49 34.69 28.04
N ASN A 436 -15.97 35.70 28.74
CA ASN A 436 -17.37 35.79 29.14
C ASN A 436 -18.05 37.00 28.49
N ASP A 437 -18.21 36.98 27.14
CA ASP A 437 -19.21 37.73 26.40
C ASP A 437 -19.75 36.91 25.25
#